data_f50434a5c382baab6041d81be953d9bb
#
_entry.id   f50434a5c382baab6041d81be953d9bb
#
_cell.length_a   1.000
_cell.length_b   1.000
_cell.length_c   1.000
_cell.angle_alpha   90.00
_cell.angle_beta   90.00
_cell.angle_gamma   90.00
#
_symmetry.space_group_name_H-M   'P 1'
#
loop_
_entity.id
_entity.type
_entity.pdbx_description
1 polymer ?
#
loop_
_entity_poly.entity_id
_entity_poly.type
_entity_poly.pdbx_seq_one_letter_code
_entity_poly.pdbx_strand_id
1 'polypeptide(L)'
;IQIDLLSSGTTELVNRLQAEGDRTPADVFLTNDAGSLEHARELKLLRPMNMREVERAIPPQFRATDNSWIGLSGRFWIVVYNTNLVKPDQIKSLFDLAQPQWKDKIAVPNSGSEYLQAGVSVIKATFGDERTKQFLQGLKTNAGTQVYQKSSQIVEAVAKGQVAAGIVNHYYISRHLAAQPTAPIAAVMTDQQEGGMGAIMNVTGIGVTRASKHIDSAKPLIEFLVAQAGQKMFADLDKEYPLHPEVKADPALIDRHTFRAAQVPLARLAELREATLTLIEQVGLR
;
A
#
# COMPACT_ATOMS: atom_id res chain seq x y z
N ILE A 1 -5.14 -17.55 22.71
CA ILE A 1 -4.43 -18.03 21.51
C ILE A 1 -2.98 -17.62 21.66
N GLN A 2 -2.05 -18.57 21.51
CA GLN A 2 -0.63 -18.27 21.37
C GLN A 2 -0.32 -18.05 19.89
N ILE A 3 0.48 -17.03 19.57
CA ILE A 3 0.87 -16.71 18.20
C ILE A 3 2.38 -16.82 18.08
N ASP A 4 2.84 -17.67 17.18
CA ASP A 4 4.24 -17.79 16.79
C ASP A 4 4.42 -17.00 15.48
N LEU A 5 5.17 -15.90 15.54
CA LEU A 5 5.32 -14.96 14.41
C LEU A 5 6.64 -15.22 13.67
N LEU A 6 6.53 -15.50 12.37
CA LEU A 6 7.63 -15.42 11.42
C LEU A 6 7.47 -14.15 10.58
N SER A 7 8.49 -13.28 10.57
CA SER A 7 8.49 -12.06 9.76
C SER A 7 9.61 -12.10 8.72
N SER A 8 9.27 -11.85 7.46
CA SER A 8 10.21 -11.68 6.35
C SER A 8 9.60 -10.83 5.23
N GLY A 9 10.33 -10.61 4.15
CA GLY A 9 9.81 -9.95 2.95
C GLY A 9 8.62 -10.71 2.36
N THR A 10 7.60 -9.99 1.87
CA THR A 10 6.35 -10.59 1.37
C THR A 10 6.61 -11.62 0.27
N THR A 11 7.48 -11.31 -0.69
CA THR A 11 7.83 -12.24 -1.79
C THR A 11 8.50 -13.52 -1.25
N GLU A 12 9.37 -13.38 -0.24
CA GLU A 12 10.03 -14.51 0.41
C GLU A 12 9.02 -15.41 1.12
N LEU A 13 8.05 -14.79 1.84
CA LEU A 13 7.00 -15.55 2.52
C LEU A 13 6.10 -16.32 1.54
N VAL A 14 5.72 -15.72 0.40
CA VAL A 14 4.95 -16.42 -0.65
C VAL A 14 5.75 -17.59 -1.23
N ASN A 15 7.01 -17.35 -1.59
CA ASN A 15 7.90 -18.41 -2.10
C ASN A 15 8.07 -19.54 -1.09
N ARG A 16 8.19 -19.22 0.19
CA ARG A 16 8.29 -20.20 1.27
C ARG A 16 7.01 -21.04 1.39
N LEU A 17 5.84 -20.41 1.43
CA LEU A 17 4.55 -21.10 1.44
C LEU A 17 4.42 -22.05 0.24
N GLN A 18 4.85 -21.61 -0.93
CA GLN A 18 4.84 -22.43 -2.15
C GLN A 18 5.81 -23.63 -2.06
N ALA A 19 7.02 -23.42 -1.57
CA ALA A 19 8.01 -24.47 -1.42
C ALA A 19 7.63 -25.51 -0.35
N GLU A 20 7.05 -25.06 0.76
CA GLU A 20 6.59 -25.93 1.85
C GLU A 20 5.30 -26.67 1.48
N GLY A 21 4.42 -26.07 0.69
CA GLY A 21 3.15 -26.64 0.24
C GLY A 21 2.28 -27.12 1.39
N ASP A 22 1.83 -28.38 1.34
CA ASP A 22 0.99 -28.98 2.38
C ASP A 22 1.74 -29.30 3.70
N ARG A 23 3.05 -29.07 3.74
CA ARG A 23 3.90 -29.25 4.93
C ARG A 23 4.19 -27.94 5.66
N THR A 24 3.69 -26.83 5.16
CA THR A 24 3.90 -25.54 5.84
C THR A 24 3.37 -25.58 7.28
N PRO A 25 4.13 -25.10 8.27
CA PRO A 25 3.63 -24.93 9.64
C PRO A 25 2.77 -23.67 9.81
N ALA A 26 2.71 -22.80 8.79
CA ALA A 26 1.98 -21.55 8.89
C ALA A 26 0.47 -21.78 8.79
N ASP A 27 -0.26 -21.30 9.76
CA ASP A 27 -1.74 -21.32 9.76
C ASP A 27 -2.34 -20.13 9.05
N VAL A 28 -1.70 -18.96 9.16
CA VAL A 28 -2.14 -17.72 8.52
C VAL A 28 -1.00 -17.06 7.77
N PHE A 29 -1.35 -16.43 6.67
CA PHE A 29 -0.47 -15.55 5.88
C PHE A 29 -0.98 -14.14 5.98
N LEU A 30 -0.17 -13.24 6.53
CA LEU A 30 -0.46 -11.81 6.66
C LEU A 30 0.58 -11.03 5.86
N THR A 31 0.12 -10.11 5.04
CA THR A 31 1.02 -9.22 4.29
C THR A 31 0.37 -7.85 4.11
N ASN A 32 1.21 -6.89 3.83
CA ASN A 32 0.81 -5.51 3.57
C ASN A 32 0.55 -5.24 2.07
N ASP A 33 0.28 -6.26 1.26
CA ASP A 33 0.06 -6.10 -0.18
C ASP A 33 -1.04 -7.04 -0.70
N ALA A 34 -2.13 -6.44 -1.18
CA ALA A 34 -3.25 -7.20 -1.76
C ALA A 34 -2.85 -8.00 -3.01
N GLY A 35 -1.90 -7.50 -3.80
CA GLY A 35 -1.39 -8.22 -4.96
C GLY A 35 -0.74 -9.54 -4.57
N SER A 36 0.01 -9.56 -3.47
CA SER A 36 0.64 -10.78 -2.95
C SER A 36 -0.36 -11.74 -2.32
N LEU A 37 -1.42 -11.24 -1.67
CA LEU A 37 -2.52 -12.06 -1.18
C LEU A 37 -3.27 -12.73 -2.33
N GLU A 38 -3.57 -11.98 -3.37
CA GLU A 38 -4.24 -12.49 -4.55
C GLU A 38 -3.37 -13.50 -5.30
N HIS A 39 -2.08 -13.23 -5.44
CA HIS A 39 -1.12 -14.19 -6.01
C HIS A 39 -1.05 -15.48 -5.20
N ALA A 40 -1.01 -15.42 -3.87
CA ALA A 40 -1.08 -16.60 -3.02
C ALA A 40 -2.40 -17.37 -3.20
N ARG A 41 -3.53 -16.68 -3.44
CA ARG A 41 -4.83 -17.28 -3.78
C ARG A 41 -4.75 -18.01 -5.13
N GLU A 42 -4.22 -17.38 -6.17
CA GLU A 42 -4.06 -17.98 -7.51
C GLU A 42 -3.19 -19.24 -7.47
N LEU A 43 -2.14 -19.23 -6.66
CA LEU A 43 -1.28 -20.41 -6.40
C LEU A 43 -1.96 -21.47 -5.51
N LYS A 44 -3.22 -21.24 -5.10
CA LYS A 44 -3.98 -22.13 -4.19
C LYS A 44 -3.27 -22.40 -2.86
N LEU A 45 -2.53 -21.42 -2.37
CA LEU A 45 -1.86 -21.48 -1.06
C LEU A 45 -2.80 -21.11 0.09
N LEU A 46 -3.87 -20.37 -0.22
CA LEU A 46 -4.89 -19.95 0.72
C LEU A 46 -6.19 -20.76 0.50
N ARG A 47 -6.98 -20.83 1.53
CA ARG A 47 -8.30 -21.50 1.51
C ARG A 47 -9.45 -20.51 1.66
N PRO A 48 -10.60 -20.74 1.01
CA PRO A 48 -11.80 -19.95 1.23
C PRO A 48 -12.24 -19.99 2.70
N MET A 49 -12.69 -18.83 3.21
CA MET A 49 -13.16 -18.67 4.57
C MET A 49 -14.63 -18.23 4.54
N ASN A 50 -15.53 -19.11 5.02
CA ASN A 50 -16.93 -18.80 5.18
C ASN A 50 -17.17 -18.24 6.59
N MET A 51 -16.99 -16.92 6.76
CA MET A 51 -17.08 -16.24 8.05
C MET A 51 -18.04 -15.05 7.92
N ARG A 52 -19.28 -15.22 8.40
CA ARG A 52 -20.34 -14.18 8.31
C ARG A 52 -19.94 -12.87 8.97
N GLU A 53 -19.20 -12.93 10.09
CA GLU A 53 -18.74 -11.74 10.82
C GLU A 53 -17.75 -10.92 9.97
N VAL A 54 -16.87 -11.59 9.27
CA VAL A 54 -15.94 -10.95 8.33
C VAL A 54 -16.69 -10.28 7.18
N GLU A 55 -17.68 -10.95 6.62
CA GLU A 55 -18.47 -10.42 5.49
C GLU A 55 -19.27 -9.19 5.87
N ARG A 56 -19.68 -9.08 7.14
CA ARG A 56 -20.36 -7.89 7.68
C ARG A 56 -19.39 -6.74 7.98
N ALA A 57 -18.21 -7.08 8.50
CA ALA A 57 -17.22 -6.11 8.96
C ALA A 57 -16.42 -5.47 7.81
N ILE A 58 -16.09 -6.25 6.78
CA ILE A 58 -15.19 -5.80 5.70
C ILE A 58 -15.94 -5.78 4.36
N PRO A 59 -16.04 -4.62 3.70
CA PRO A 59 -16.68 -4.47 2.40
C PRO A 59 -16.08 -5.38 1.31
N PRO A 60 -16.89 -5.86 0.34
CA PRO A 60 -16.46 -6.87 -0.63
C PRO A 60 -15.27 -6.44 -1.51
N GLN A 61 -15.09 -5.15 -1.77
CA GLN A 61 -13.95 -4.63 -2.54
C GLN A 61 -12.59 -4.81 -1.83
N PHE A 62 -12.58 -5.14 -0.54
CA PHE A 62 -11.39 -5.38 0.27
C PHE A 62 -11.22 -6.86 0.64
N ARG A 63 -11.82 -7.75 -0.12
CA ARG A 63 -11.74 -9.21 0.08
C ARG A 63 -11.55 -9.93 -1.24
N ALA A 64 -10.97 -11.13 -1.20
CA ALA A 64 -11.04 -12.04 -2.34
C ALA A 64 -12.49 -12.41 -2.66
N THR A 65 -12.78 -12.69 -3.91
CA THR A 65 -14.14 -13.09 -4.36
C THR A 65 -14.64 -14.36 -3.70
N ASP A 66 -13.71 -15.24 -3.29
CA ASP A 66 -13.97 -16.49 -2.55
C ASP A 66 -13.66 -16.38 -1.06
N ASN A 67 -13.39 -15.17 -0.55
CA ASN A 67 -12.99 -14.89 0.83
C ASN A 67 -11.73 -15.64 1.29
N SER A 68 -10.85 -16.06 0.39
CA SER A 68 -9.58 -16.73 0.76
C SER A 68 -8.57 -15.75 1.38
N TRP A 69 -8.72 -14.44 1.16
CA TRP A 69 -8.05 -13.39 1.90
C TRP A 69 -9.00 -12.23 2.20
N ILE A 70 -8.67 -11.48 3.25
CA ILE A 70 -9.48 -10.39 3.79
C ILE A 70 -8.56 -9.23 4.12
N GLY A 71 -8.93 -8.02 3.69
CA GLY A 71 -8.25 -6.79 4.08
C GLY A 71 -8.47 -6.47 5.56
N LEU A 72 -7.43 -5.96 6.19
CA LEU A 72 -7.42 -5.54 7.60
C LEU A 72 -7.33 -4.03 7.74
N SER A 73 -6.54 -3.36 6.90
CA SER A 73 -6.37 -1.91 6.94
C SER A 73 -6.00 -1.37 5.56
N GLY A 74 -6.32 -0.09 5.33
CA GLY A 74 -6.09 0.59 4.06
C GLY A 74 -4.91 1.55 4.13
N ARG A 75 -4.13 1.61 3.06
CA ARG A 75 -3.00 2.52 2.91
C ARG A 75 -3.07 3.24 1.59
N PHE A 76 -2.77 4.53 1.61
CA PHE A 76 -2.74 5.36 0.42
C PHE A 76 -1.31 5.76 0.06
N TRP A 77 -0.96 5.59 -1.20
CA TRP A 77 0.26 6.11 -1.79
C TRP A 77 0.00 7.56 -2.19
N ILE A 78 0.72 8.48 -1.57
CA ILE A 78 0.46 9.91 -1.62
C ILE A 78 1.76 10.70 -1.78
N VAL A 79 1.65 12.00 -1.96
CA VAL A 79 2.81 12.88 -2.00
C VAL A 79 2.99 13.59 -0.65
N VAL A 80 4.21 13.47 -0.10
CA VAL A 80 4.72 14.35 0.96
C VAL A 80 5.42 15.54 0.29
N TYR A 81 5.21 16.74 0.81
CA TYR A 81 5.89 17.94 0.30
C TYR A 81 6.37 18.84 1.44
N ASN A 82 7.43 19.61 1.17
CA ASN A 82 7.95 20.60 2.12
C ASN A 82 7.15 21.90 1.97
N THR A 83 6.51 22.33 3.05
CA THR A 83 5.58 23.49 3.07
C THR A 83 6.28 24.85 2.87
N ASN A 84 7.60 24.89 3.08
CA ASN A 84 8.43 26.09 2.81
C ASN A 84 8.84 26.20 1.34
N LEU A 85 8.81 25.08 0.59
CA LEU A 85 9.31 25.01 -0.78
C LEU A 85 8.22 24.89 -1.83
N VAL A 86 7.07 24.29 -1.47
CA VAL A 86 6.00 23.95 -2.39
C VAL A 86 4.65 24.34 -1.80
N LYS A 87 3.75 24.85 -2.64
CA LYS A 87 2.33 25.03 -2.30
C LYS A 87 1.53 23.80 -2.77
N PRO A 88 0.49 23.38 -2.04
CA PRO A 88 -0.27 22.17 -2.36
C PRO A 88 -0.95 22.19 -3.73
N ASP A 89 -1.32 23.36 -4.23
CA ASP A 89 -1.95 23.57 -5.54
C ASP A 89 -1.00 23.31 -6.74
N GLN A 90 0.30 23.20 -6.48
CA GLN A 90 1.30 22.83 -7.49
C GLN A 90 1.37 21.31 -7.74
N ILE A 91 0.71 20.47 -6.89
CA ILE A 91 0.70 19.03 -6.99
C ILE A 91 -0.74 18.54 -7.04
N LYS A 92 -1.30 18.45 -8.24
CA LYS A 92 -2.68 17.97 -8.45
C LYS A 92 -2.75 16.50 -8.82
N SER A 93 -1.71 15.98 -9.48
CA SER A 93 -1.59 14.60 -9.92
C SER A 93 -0.21 14.04 -9.58
N LEU A 94 -0.12 12.71 -9.41
CA LEU A 94 1.18 12.04 -9.34
C LEU A 94 2.04 12.31 -10.59
N PHE A 95 1.39 12.49 -11.74
CA PHE A 95 2.07 12.79 -13.02
C PHE A 95 2.76 14.16 -13.02
N ASP A 96 2.36 15.09 -12.14
CA ASP A 96 3.03 16.39 -12.03
C ASP A 96 4.50 16.20 -11.64
N LEU A 97 4.80 15.25 -10.73
CA LEU A 97 6.16 14.97 -10.28
C LEU A 97 7.07 14.42 -11.39
N ALA A 98 6.49 13.92 -12.47
CA ALA A 98 7.23 13.47 -13.66
C ALA A 98 7.54 14.62 -14.66
N GLN A 99 7.01 15.84 -14.42
CA GLN A 99 7.22 16.98 -15.32
C GLN A 99 8.58 17.64 -15.09
N PRO A 100 9.20 18.29 -16.12
CA PRO A 100 10.56 18.84 -16.03
C PRO A 100 10.79 19.86 -14.92
N GLN A 101 9.76 20.60 -14.47
CA GLN A 101 9.90 21.59 -13.38
C GLN A 101 10.25 20.96 -12.03
N TRP A 102 10.11 19.63 -11.90
CA TRP A 102 10.44 18.87 -10.70
C TRP A 102 11.83 18.23 -10.74
N LYS A 103 12.64 18.54 -11.77
CA LYS A 103 14.01 18.03 -11.88
C LYS A 103 14.82 18.37 -10.63
N ASP A 104 15.45 17.35 -10.04
CA ASP A 104 16.28 17.42 -8.83
C ASP A 104 15.52 17.90 -7.57
N LYS A 105 14.17 17.86 -7.60
CA LYS A 105 13.32 18.35 -6.51
C LYS A 105 12.48 17.25 -5.85
N ILE A 106 12.59 16.02 -6.29
CA ILE A 106 11.75 14.93 -5.75
C ILE A 106 12.58 13.77 -5.23
N ALA A 107 12.00 13.03 -4.29
CA ALA A 107 12.49 11.73 -3.83
C ALA A 107 11.47 10.65 -4.12
N VAL A 108 11.95 9.47 -4.53
CA VAL A 108 11.10 8.35 -4.90
C VAL A 108 11.59 7.04 -4.28
N PRO A 109 10.71 6.05 -4.04
CA PRO A 109 11.14 4.72 -3.63
C PRO A 109 11.85 3.99 -4.78
N ASN A 110 12.78 3.10 -4.43
CA ASN A 110 13.49 2.27 -5.41
C ASN A 110 12.60 1.12 -5.94
N SER A 111 13.09 0.42 -6.95
CA SER A 111 12.42 -0.70 -7.62
C SER A 111 12.05 -1.87 -6.68
N GLY A 112 12.78 -2.06 -5.59
CA GLY A 112 12.49 -3.08 -4.57
C GLY A 112 11.30 -2.76 -3.66
N SER A 113 10.75 -1.54 -3.76
CA SER A 113 9.60 -1.13 -2.93
C SER A 113 8.30 -1.77 -3.43
N GLU A 114 7.70 -2.62 -2.61
CA GLU A 114 6.37 -3.20 -2.88
C GLU A 114 5.30 -2.10 -3.07
N TYR A 115 5.47 -0.96 -2.41
CA TYR A 115 4.56 0.18 -2.54
C TYR A 115 4.68 0.86 -3.90
N LEU A 116 5.89 1.00 -4.44
CA LEU A 116 6.10 1.46 -5.81
C LEU A 116 5.45 0.48 -6.80
N GLN A 117 5.69 -0.81 -6.63
CA GLN A 117 5.17 -1.85 -7.51
C GLN A 117 3.64 -1.84 -7.55
N ALA A 118 2.98 -1.81 -6.38
CA ALA A 118 1.53 -1.73 -6.30
C ALA A 118 0.99 -0.41 -6.90
N GLY A 119 1.61 0.72 -6.60
CA GLY A 119 1.23 2.02 -7.15
C GLY A 119 1.34 2.07 -8.67
N VAL A 120 2.43 1.55 -9.22
CA VAL A 120 2.65 1.45 -10.67
C VAL A 120 1.65 0.49 -11.33
N SER A 121 1.27 -0.60 -10.66
CA SER A 121 0.22 -1.50 -11.17
C SER A 121 -1.13 -0.80 -11.30
N VAL A 122 -1.51 0.07 -10.35
CA VAL A 122 -2.73 0.88 -10.44
C VAL A 122 -2.65 1.88 -11.59
N ILE A 123 -1.51 2.56 -11.76
CA ILE A 123 -1.30 3.50 -12.88
C ILE A 123 -1.39 2.76 -14.22
N LYS A 124 -0.74 1.59 -14.32
CA LYS A 124 -0.77 0.73 -15.52
C LYS A 124 -2.17 0.24 -15.84
N ALA A 125 -2.94 -0.18 -14.83
CA ALA A 125 -4.33 -0.59 -15.00
C ALA A 125 -5.22 0.55 -15.53
N THR A 126 -4.93 1.78 -15.12
CA THR A 126 -5.73 2.96 -15.46
C THR A 126 -5.35 3.57 -16.81
N PHE A 127 -4.05 3.65 -17.12
CA PHE A 127 -3.53 4.45 -18.23
C PHE A 127 -2.74 3.66 -19.27
N GLY A 128 -2.50 2.37 -19.05
CA GLY A 128 -1.73 1.50 -19.96
C GLY A 128 -0.22 1.68 -19.84
N ASP A 129 0.52 0.87 -20.60
CA ASP A 129 1.97 0.69 -20.49
C ASP A 129 2.76 1.95 -20.85
N GLU A 130 2.42 2.56 -21.99
CA GLU A 130 3.19 3.69 -22.52
C GLU A 130 3.18 4.89 -21.57
N ARG A 131 1.99 5.26 -21.08
CA ARG A 131 1.86 6.39 -20.14
C ARG A 131 2.51 6.09 -18.81
N THR A 132 2.45 4.85 -18.35
CA THR A 132 3.12 4.40 -17.12
C THR A 132 4.64 4.46 -17.27
N LYS A 133 5.18 4.03 -18.43
CA LYS A 133 6.61 4.12 -18.75
C LYS A 133 7.10 5.56 -18.75
N GLN A 134 6.36 6.46 -19.42
CA GLN A 134 6.67 7.90 -19.44
C GLN A 134 6.68 8.49 -18.03
N PHE A 135 5.70 8.15 -17.19
CA PHE A 135 5.66 8.55 -15.79
C PHE A 135 6.90 8.10 -15.02
N LEU A 136 7.26 6.83 -15.10
CA LEU A 136 8.43 6.27 -14.42
C LEU A 136 9.74 6.89 -14.91
N GLN A 137 9.87 7.14 -16.22
CA GLN A 137 11.04 7.81 -16.79
C GLN A 137 11.17 9.26 -16.29
N GLY A 138 10.05 9.98 -16.21
CA GLY A 138 10.00 11.31 -15.64
C GLY A 138 10.39 11.33 -14.17
N LEU A 139 9.85 10.40 -13.36
CA LEU A 139 10.24 10.26 -11.96
C LEU A 139 11.74 9.98 -11.80
N LYS A 140 12.30 9.04 -12.58
CA LYS A 140 13.73 8.74 -12.55
C LYS A 140 14.58 9.95 -12.89
N THR A 141 14.22 10.66 -13.96
CA THR A 141 14.95 11.86 -14.39
C THR A 141 14.92 12.96 -13.33
N ASN A 142 13.75 13.15 -12.69
CA ASN A 142 13.53 14.22 -11.73
C ASN A 142 14.08 13.90 -10.34
N ALA A 143 14.14 12.61 -9.96
CA ALA A 143 14.72 12.17 -8.70
C ALA A 143 16.26 12.15 -8.74
N GLY A 144 16.86 11.93 -9.91
CA GLY A 144 18.32 11.80 -10.01
C GLY A 144 18.85 10.72 -9.07
N THR A 145 19.63 11.13 -8.07
CA THR A 145 20.18 10.23 -7.02
C THR A 145 19.26 10.07 -5.80
N GLN A 146 18.12 10.77 -5.74
CA GLN A 146 17.20 10.76 -4.61
C GLN A 146 16.23 9.57 -4.70
N VAL A 147 16.77 8.37 -4.84
CA VAL A 147 16.04 7.10 -4.90
C VAL A 147 16.34 6.30 -3.62
N TYR A 148 15.34 5.99 -2.85
CA TYR A 148 15.50 5.45 -1.50
C TYR A 148 14.87 4.07 -1.31
N GLN A 149 15.50 3.23 -0.48
CA GLN A 149 14.95 1.92 -0.09
C GLN A 149 13.78 2.03 0.89
N LYS A 150 13.78 3.06 1.75
CA LYS A 150 12.80 3.22 2.82
C LYS A 150 12.03 4.54 2.66
N SER A 151 10.71 4.47 2.72
CA SER A 151 9.85 5.67 2.67
C SER A 151 10.13 6.66 3.80
N SER A 152 10.62 6.20 4.97
CA SER A 152 11.04 7.10 6.05
C SER A 152 12.21 8.01 5.64
N GLN A 153 13.13 7.54 4.80
CA GLN A 153 14.24 8.35 4.27
C GLN A 153 13.72 9.43 3.30
N ILE A 154 12.69 9.11 2.51
CA ILE A 154 12.03 10.09 1.63
C ILE A 154 11.39 11.19 2.46
N VAL A 155 10.62 10.85 3.49
CA VAL A 155 10.00 11.85 4.38
C VAL A 155 11.05 12.71 5.06
N GLU A 156 12.15 12.13 5.52
CA GLU A 156 13.26 12.86 6.15
C GLU A 156 13.95 13.81 5.16
N ALA A 157 14.20 13.38 3.93
CA ALA A 157 14.80 14.23 2.89
C ALA A 157 13.92 15.44 2.56
N VAL A 158 12.59 15.22 2.48
CA VAL A 158 11.61 16.30 2.30
C VAL A 158 11.57 17.23 3.52
N ALA A 159 11.54 16.68 4.73
CA ALA A 159 11.51 17.47 5.98
C ALA A 159 12.74 18.37 6.12
N LYS A 160 13.91 17.88 5.72
CA LYS A 160 15.18 18.65 5.71
C LYS A 160 15.30 19.64 4.55
N GLY A 161 14.34 19.68 3.62
CA GLY A 161 14.41 20.52 2.43
C GLY A 161 15.48 20.12 1.42
N GLN A 162 15.98 18.88 1.48
CA GLN A 162 16.90 18.33 0.49
C GLN A 162 16.22 18.14 -0.87
N VAL A 163 14.93 17.81 -0.84
CA VAL A 163 14.02 17.79 -1.97
C VAL A 163 12.70 18.47 -1.59
N ALA A 164 11.94 18.90 -2.59
CA ALA A 164 10.69 19.63 -2.37
C ALA A 164 9.49 18.71 -2.14
N ALA A 165 9.49 17.49 -2.73
CA ALA A 165 8.41 16.53 -2.59
C ALA A 165 8.91 15.08 -2.71
N GLY A 166 8.07 14.14 -2.31
CA GLY A 166 8.36 12.71 -2.45
C GLY A 166 7.10 11.86 -2.43
N ILE A 167 7.19 10.64 -2.91
CA ILE A 167 6.06 9.71 -2.95
C ILE A 167 6.23 8.66 -1.85
N VAL A 168 5.23 8.53 -0.98
CA VAL A 168 5.27 7.62 0.18
C VAL A 168 3.87 7.10 0.52
N ASN A 169 3.78 6.11 1.41
CA ASN A 169 2.53 5.81 2.08
C ASN A 169 2.25 6.86 3.19
N HIS A 170 0.99 7.23 3.33
CA HIS A 170 0.53 8.31 4.20
C HIS A 170 1.00 8.23 5.66
N TYR A 171 1.04 7.02 6.25
CA TYR A 171 1.40 6.82 7.65
C TYR A 171 2.85 7.19 7.98
N TYR A 172 3.77 7.17 7.00
CA TYR A 172 5.14 7.64 7.23
C TYR A 172 5.20 9.12 7.57
N ILE A 173 4.31 9.93 6.98
CA ILE A 173 4.20 11.36 7.28
C ILE A 173 3.68 11.54 8.70
N SER A 174 2.61 10.85 9.06
CA SER A 174 2.01 10.92 10.40
C SER A 174 2.99 10.49 11.49
N ARG A 175 3.75 9.41 11.26
CA ARG A 175 4.80 8.95 12.19
C ARG A 175 5.93 9.96 12.34
N HIS A 176 6.35 10.60 11.25
CA HIS A 176 7.39 11.63 11.29
C HIS A 176 6.91 12.86 12.08
N LEU A 177 5.69 13.34 11.81
CA LEU A 177 5.11 14.47 12.52
C LEU A 177 4.83 14.17 14.01
N ALA A 178 4.52 12.93 14.37
CA ALA A 178 4.40 12.54 15.78
C ALA A 178 5.75 12.65 16.51
N ALA A 179 6.87 12.35 15.83
CA ALA A 179 8.22 12.49 16.40
C ALA A 179 8.77 13.92 16.28
N GLN A 180 8.39 14.66 15.27
CA GLN A 180 8.87 16.02 14.96
C GLN A 180 7.69 16.91 14.53
N PRO A 181 6.87 17.40 15.50
CA PRO A 181 5.62 18.11 15.19
C PRO A 181 5.79 19.42 14.42
N THR A 182 6.98 20.01 14.45
CA THR A 182 7.31 21.28 13.77
C THR A 182 7.97 21.08 12.40
N ALA A 183 8.11 19.84 11.94
CA ALA A 183 8.69 19.58 10.63
C ALA A 183 7.85 20.23 9.52
N PRO A 184 8.47 20.96 8.57
CA PRO A 184 7.75 21.71 7.54
C PRO A 184 7.27 20.79 6.42
N ILE A 185 6.49 19.77 6.74
CA ILE A 185 5.95 18.81 5.78
C ILE A 185 4.45 18.69 5.88
N ALA A 186 3.81 18.40 4.76
CA ALA A 186 2.40 18.07 4.70
C ALA A 186 2.15 17.00 3.63
N ALA A 187 0.94 16.45 3.64
CA ALA A 187 0.47 15.45 2.70
C ALA A 187 -0.49 16.07 1.68
N VAL A 188 -0.46 15.56 0.45
CA VAL A 188 -1.50 15.84 -0.53
C VAL A 188 -2.00 14.55 -1.17
N MET A 189 -3.35 14.38 -1.21
CA MET A 189 -4.03 13.34 -1.99
C MET A 189 -4.16 13.83 -3.41
N THR A 190 -3.41 13.21 -4.33
CA THR A 190 -3.38 13.59 -5.74
C THR A 190 -4.57 13.02 -6.53
N ASP A 191 -4.71 13.47 -7.76
CA ASP A 191 -5.65 12.93 -8.76
C ASP A 191 -7.13 13.04 -8.34
N GLN A 192 -7.48 14.09 -7.60
CA GLN A 192 -8.83 14.34 -7.09
C GLN A 192 -9.70 15.19 -8.03
N GLN A 193 -9.13 15.84 -9.03
CA GLN A 193 -9.83 16.60 -10.05
C GLN A 193 -10.77 15.73 -10.88
N GLU A 194 -11.70 16.33 -11.58
CA GLU A 194 -12.57 15.63 -12.53
C GLU A 194 -11.73 14.88 -13.58
N GLY A 195 -12.07 13.62 -13.84
CA GLY A 195 -11.26 12.73 -14.70
C GLY A 195 -9.95 12.21 -14.09
N GLY A 196 -9.58 12.63 -12.89
CA GLY A 196 -8.44 12.07 -12.16
C GLY A 196 -8.72 10.65 -11.66
N MET A 197 -7.67 9.83 -11.54
CA MET A 197 -7.81 8.42 -11.13
C MET A 197 -8.22 8.23 -9.68
N GLY A 198 -8.04 9.25 -8.82
CA GLY A 198 -8.16 9.12 -7.38
C GLY A 198 -6.86 8.66 -6.70
N ALA A 199 -6.85 8.68 -5.38
CA ALA A 199 -5.69 8.26 -4.59
C ALA A 199 -5.48 6.74 -4.69
N ILE A 200 -4.24 6.32 -4.92
CA ILE A 200 -3.89 4.91 -5.03
C ILE A 200 -3.97 4.26 -3.65
N MET A 201 -4.81 3.22 -3.54
CA MET A 201 -5.01 2.46 -2.30
C MET A 201 -4.47 1.03 -2.45
N ASN A 202 -3.85 0.54 -1.38
CA ASN A 202 -3.55 -0.87 -1.16
C ASN A 202 -3.99 -1.26 0.25
N VAL A 203 -4.07 -2.55 0.55
CA VAL A 203 -4.51 -3.05 1.86
C VAL A 203 -3.48 -3.98 2.49
N THR A 204 -3.37 -3.91 3.80
CA THR A 204 -2.86 -4.99 4.62
C THR A 204 -3.96 -6.03 4.74
N GLY A 205 -3.63 -7.30 4.63
CA GLY A 205 -4.65 -8.33 4.72
C GLY A 205 -4.10 -9.67 5.20
N ILE A 206 -5.01 -10.61 5.41
CA ILE A 206 -4.76 -11.92 6.00
C ILE A 206 -5.55 -13.00 5.27
N GLY A 207 -4.94 -14.18 5.13
CA GLY A 207 -5.59 -15.39 4.64
C GLY A 207 -5.20 -16.60 5.48
N VAL A 208 -6.06 -17.60 5.56
CA VAL A 208 -5.74 -18.90 6.17
C VAL A 208 -5.06 -19.76 5.11
N THR A 209 -3.92 -20.36 5.45
CA THR A 209 -3.21 -21.25 4.53
C THR A 209 -4.05 -22.50 4.22
N ARG A 210 -3.90 -23.04 3.02
CA ARG A 210 -4.60 -24.26 2.63
C ARG A 210 -4.27 -25.43 3.57
N ALA A 211 -3.01 -25.50 3.99
CA ALA A 211 -2.48 -26.59 4.82
C ALA A 211 -2.74 -26.43 6.32
N SER A 212 -3.32 -25.30 6.76
CA SER A 212 -3.58 -25.03 8.18
C SER A 212 -4.35 -26.16 8.84
N LYS A 213 -3.83 -26.62 9.99
CA LYS A 213 -4.45 -27.60 10.87
C LYS A 213 -5.16 -26.95 12.07
N HIS A 214 -4.97 -25.65 12.30
CA HIS A 214 -5.46 -24.89 13.45
C HIS A 214 -6.51 -23.83 13.06
N ILE A 215 -7.44 -24.21 12.17
CA ILE A 215 -8.48 -23.30 11.66
C ILE A 215 -9.32 -22.72 12.79
N ASP A 216 -9.63 -23.54 13.81
CA ASP A 216 -10.40 -23.12 14.97
C ASP A 216 -9.70 -22.08 15.83
N SER A 217 -8.37 -21.96 15.72
CA SER A 217 -7.58 -20.89 16.33
C SER A 217 -7.40 -19.69 15.39
N ALA A 218 -7.30 -19.91 14.08
CA ALA A 218 -7.15 -18.86 13.09
C ALA A 218 -8.43 -18.00 12.96
N LYS A 219 -9.61 -18.62 13.02
CA LYS A 219 -10.90 -17.90 12.91
C LYS A 219 -11.09 -16.81 13.97
N PRO A 220 -10.99 -17.08 15.29
CA PRO A 220 -11.13 -16.03 16.31
C PRO A 220 -10.10 -14.91 16.18
N LEU A 221 -8.89 -15.22 15.71
CA LEU A 221 -7.88 -14.19 15.43
C LEU A 221 -8.36 -13.25 14.32
N ILE A 222 -8.84 -13.81 13.22
CA ILE A 222 -9.34 -13.01 12.09
C ILE A 222 -10.58 -12.21 12.49
N GLU A 223 -11.52 -12.82 13.19
CA GLU A 223 -12.72 -12.15 13.72
C GLU A 223 -12.35 -10.96 14.61
N PHE A 224 -11.36 -11.12 15.49
CA PHE A 224 -10.85 -10.04 16.32
C PHE A 224 -10.24 -8.92 15.47
N LEU A 225 -9.41 -9.25 14.48
CA LEU A 225 -8.71 -8.26 13.65
C LEU A 225 -9.67 -7.46 12.75
N VAL A 226 -10.79 -8.04 12.32
CA VAL A 226 -11.79 -7.34 11.51
C VAL A 226 -12.86 -6.64 12.35
N ALA A 227 -13.03 -6.99 13.62
CA ALA A 227 -13.96 -6.32 14.53
C ALA A 227 -13.49 -4.89 14.84
N GLN A 228 -14.41 -4.05 15.34
CA GLN A 228 -14.12 -2.64 15.66
C GLN A 228 -12.86 -2.46 16.52
N ALA A 229 -12.63 -3.32 17.51
CA ALA A 229 -11.47 -3.25 18.40
C ALA A 229 -10.16 -3.47 17.65
N GLY A 230 -10.07 -4.51 16.80
CA GLY A 230 -8.89 -4.78 15.99
C GLY A 230 -8.65 -3.70 14.94
N GLN A 231 -9.72 -3.25 14.27
CA GLN A 231 -9.64 -2.16 13.29
C GLN A 231 -9.19 -0.83 13.91
N LYS A 232 -9.61 -0.55 15.14
CA LYS A 232 -9.16 0.61 15.89
C LYS A 232 -7.67 0.52 16.23
N MET A 233 -7.13 -0.68 16.50
CA MET A 233 -5.68 -0.86 16.73
C MET A 233 -4.86 -0.46 15.48
N PHE A 234 -5.28 -0.87 14.28
CA PHE A 234 -4.61 -0.45 13.05
C PHE A 234 -4.66 1.07 12.85
N ALA A 235 -5.80 1.69 13.15
CA ALA A 235 -5.94 3.15 13.05
C ALA A 235 -5.05 3.89 14.07
N ASP A 236 -5.08 3.48 15.33
CA ASP A 236 -4.41 4.19 16.41
C ASP A 236 -2.89 3.96 16.42
N LEU A 237 -2.44 2.73 16.20
CA LEU A 237 -1.02 2.34 16.32
C LEU A 237 -0.27 2.52 15.00
N ASP A 238 -0.85 2.04 13.90
CA ASP A 238 -0.19 2.04 12.60
C ASP A 238 -0.50 3.27 11.76
N LYS A 239 -1.50 4.08 12.17
CA LYS A 239 -1.99 5.22 11.38
C LYS A 239 -2.47 4.79 10.00
N GLU A 240 -3.06 3.59 9.92
CA GLU A 240 -3.68 3.07 8.70
C GLU A 240 -5.20 3.31 8.73
N TYR A 241 -5.83 3.39 7.57
CA TYR A 241 -7.27 3.59 7.48
C TYR A 241 -8.00 2.28 7.81
N PRO A 242 -8.94 2.28 8.76
CA PRO A 242 -9.76 1.12 9.02
C PRO A 242 -10.63 0.78 7.81
N LEU A 243 -10.87 -0.50 7.58
CA LEU A 243 -11.76 -0.98 6.51
C LEU A 243 -13.18 -1.23 7.02
N HIS A 244 -13.35 -1.39 8.33
CA HIS A 244 -14.66 -1.51 8.97
C HIS A 244 -15.40 -0.16 8.89
N PRO A 245 -16.61 -0.09 8.31
CA PRO A 245 -17.29 1.17 8.03
C PRO A 245 -17.64 2.01 9.26
N GLU A 246 -17.78 1.39 10.42
CA GLU A 246 -18.13 2.07 11.68
C GLU A 246 -16.92 2.55 12.48
N VAL A 247 -15.68 2.23 12.04
CA VAL A 247 -14.45 2.64 12.74
C VAL A 247 -13.88 3.87 12.07
N LYS A 248 -13.67 4.92 12.87
CA LYS A 248 -13.06 6.16 12.39
C LYS A 248 -11.54 6.02 12.28
N ALA A 249 -10.99 6.63 11.24
CA ALA A 249 -9.54 6.81 11.10
C ALA A 249 -9.00 7.74 12.20
N ASP A 250 -7.68 7.68 12.43
CA ASP A 250 -7.00 8.61 13.32
C ASP A 250 -7.21 10.05 12.84
N PRO A 251 -7.55 11.00 13.74
CA PRO A 251 -7.78 12.40 13.39
C PRO A 251 -6.58 13.12 12.75
N ALA A 252 -5.36 12.60 12.91
CA ALA A 252 -4.17 13.13 12.26
C ALA A 252 -4.08 12.78 10.77
N LEU A 253 -4.95 11.88 10.28
CA LEU A 253 -5.03 11.52 8.86
C LEU A 253 -6.01 12.44 8.11
N ILE A 254 -5.82 12.55 6.81
CA ILE A 254 -6.78 13.21 5.92
C ILE A 254 -8.11 12.44 5.99
N ASP A 255 -9.21 13.15 6.22
CA ASP A 255 -10.53 12.49 6.33
C ASP A 255 -10.85 11.70 5.05
N ARG A 256 -11.13 10.40 5.23
CA ARG A 256 -11.42 9.47 4.15
C ARG A 256 -12.59 9.92 3.25
N HIS A 257 -13.51 10.70 3.78
CA HIS A 257 -14.68 11.19 3.06
C HIS A 257 -14.40 12.43 2.19
N THR A 258 -13.21 13.02 2.30
CA THR A 258 -12.83 14.24 1.55
C THR A 258 -12.10 13.94 0.24
N PHE A 259 -11.81 12.67 -0.06
CA PHE A 259 -11.10 12.29 -1.28
C PHE A 259 -11.63 10.97 -1.87
N ARG A 260 -11.36 10.77 -3.15
CA ARG A 260 -11.69 9.55 -3.88
C ARG A 260 -10.48 8.60 -3.93
N ALA A 261 -10.72 7.30 -3.78
CA ALA A 261 -9.73 6.27 -4.11
C ALA A 261 -9.82 5.89 -5.59
N ALA A 262 -8.71 5.43 -6.15
CA ALA A 262 -8.67 4.84 -7.48
C ALA A 262 -9.59 3.61 -7.56
N GLN A 263 -10.34 3.49 -8.66
CA GLN A 263 -11.33 2.44 -8.86
C GLN A 263 -10.72 1.22 -9.59
N VAL A 264 -9.56 0.77 -9.14
CA VAL A 264 -8.89 -0.42 -9.65
C VAL A 264 -9.13 -1.57 -8.67
N PRO A 265 -9.74 -2.69 -9.10
CA PRO A 265 -9.91 -3.84 -8.23
C PRO A 265 -8.56 -4.37 -7.73
N LEU A 266 -8.47 -4.69 -6.42
CA LEU A 266 -7.22 -5.14 -5.81
C LEU A 266 -6.67 -6.42 -6.45
N ALA A 267 -7.53 -7.30 -6.98
CA ALA A 267 -7.12 -8.49 -7.73
C ALA A 267 -6.26 -8.16 -8.96
N ARG A 268 -6.50 -7.01 -9.61
CA ARG A 268 -5.70 -6.58 -10.78
C ARG A 268 -4.22 -6.37 -10.44
N LEU A 269 -3.89 -6.13 -9.17
CA LEU A 269 -2.49 -5.94 -8.74
C LEU A 269 -1.66 -7.22 -8.94
N ALA A 270 -2.24 -8.40 -8.70
CA ALA A 270 -1.58 -9.69 -8.96
C ALA A 270 -1.39 -9.93 -10.47
N GLU A 271 -2.46 -9.76 -11.25
CA GLU A 271 -2.44 -9.97 -12.71
C GLU A 271 -1.38 -9.10 -13.42
N LEU A 272 -1.17 -7.87 -12.93
CA LEU A 272 -0.24 -6.91 -13.52
C LEU A 272 1.17 -7.00 -12.96
N ARG A 273 1.40 -7.80 -11.92
CA ARG A 273 2.64 -7.80 -11.14
C ARG A 273 3.88 -8.00 -12.00
N GLU A 274 3.95 -9.07 -12.78
CA GLU A 274 5.13 -9.37 -13.62
C GLU A 274 5.41 -8.29 -14.65
N ALA A 275 4.37 -7.86 -15.36
CA ALA A 275 4.50 -6.81 -16.36
C ALA A 275 4.88 -5.45 -15.73
N THR A 276 4.43 -5.18 -14.51
CA THR A 276 4.82 -3.98 -13.74
C THR A 276 6.28 -4.05 -13.33
N LEU A 277 6.74 -5.18 -12.80
CA LEU A 277 8.14 -5.38 -12.41
C LEU A 277 9.07 -5.21 -13.62
N THR A 278 8.75 -5.84 -14.75
CA THR A 278 9.49 -5.69 -16.00
C THR A 278 9.60 -4.23 -16.43
N LEU A 279 8.51 -3.47 -16.33
CA LEU A 279 8.50 -2.05 -16.71
C LEU A 279 9.37 -1.20 -15.77
N ILE A 280 9.30 -1.43 -14.46
CA ILE A 280 10.12 -0.74 -13.45
C ILE A 280 11.61 -1.03 -13.67
N GLU A 281 11.96 -2.29 -13.96
CA GLU A 281 13.33 -2.70 -14.24
C GLU A 281 13.88 -2.07 -15.51
N GLN A 282 13.10 -2.03 -16.59
CA GLN A 282 13.47 -1.38 -17.85
C GLN A 282 13.77 0.11 -17.66
N VAL A 283 13.02 0.78 -16.80
CA VAL A 283 13.28 2.19 -16.48
C VAL A 283 14.49 2.33 -15.57
N GLY A 284 14.75 1.38 -14.67
CA GLY A 284 15.93 1.35 -13.81
C GLY A 284 15.88 2.37 -12.66
N LEU A 285 14.80 2.39 -11.89
CA LEU A 285 14.71 3.07 -10.60
C LEU A 285 15.46 2.25 -9.53
N ARG A 286 16.76 2.50 -9.38
CA ARG A 286 17.65 1.73 -8.47
C ARG A 286 18.31 2.63 -7.44
#